data_399d75a35a9fea9a593680ad238c32be
#
_entry.id   399d75a35a9fea9a593680ad238c32be
#
_cell.length_a   1.000
_cell.length_b   1.000
_cell.length_c   1.000
_cell.angle_alpha   90.00
_cell.angle_beta   90.00
_cell.angle_gamma   90.00
#
_symmetry.space_group_name_H-M   'P 1'
#
loop_
_entity.id
_entity.type
_entity.pdbx_description
1 polymer ?
#
loop_
_entity_poly.entity_id
_entity_poly.type
_entity_poly.pdbx_seq_one_letter_code
_entity_poly.pdbx_strand_id
1 'polypeptide(L)' 'MTLDKARELIQVQLSFGGGYNRNAVRLILAEISNEHGQGAVDRLIRELDLEARFGLTVGTDFSGVGR' A
#
# COMPACT_ATOMS: atom_id res chain seq x y z
N MET A 1 1.32 -5.93 -11.38
CA MET A 1 0.06 -5.23 -11.01
C MET A 1 0.16 -3.78 -11.48
N THR A 2 -0.91 -3.22 -12.02
CA THR A 2 -0.96 -1.80 -12.36
C THR A 2 -1.25 -0.96 -11.11
N LEU A 3 -0.96 0.34 -11.18
CA LEU A 3 -1.30 1.26 -10.09
C LEU A 3 -2.81 1.33 -9.87
N ASP A 4 -3.58 1.30 -10.95
CA ASP A 4 -5.05 1.31 -10.85
C ASP A 4 -5.57 0.07 -10.12
N LYS A 5 -5.00 -1.10 -10.43
CA LYS A 5 -5.38 -2.34 -9.76
C LYS A 5 -4.98 -2.31 -8.28
N ALA A 6 -3.79 -1.82 -7.98
CA ALA A 6 -3.34 -1.67 -6.60
C ALA A 6 -4.27 -0.76 -5.81
N ARG A 7 -4.63 0.39 -6.40
CA ARG A 7 -5.55 1.34 -5.77
C ARG A 7 -6.89 0.67 -5.46
N GLU A 8 -7.43 -0.06 -6.42
CA GLU A 8 -8.70 -0.77 -6.26
C GLU A 8 -8.61 -1.78 -5.11
N LEU A 9 -7.57 -2.61 -5.09
CA LEU A 9 -7.39 -3.62 -4.05
C LEU A 9 -7.21 -3.00 -2.67
N ILE A 10 -6.47 -1.90 -2.57
CA ILE A 10 -6.29 -1.21 -1.30
C ILE A 10 -7.62 -0.62 -0.83
N GLN A 11 -8.41 -0.04 -1.73
CA GLN A 11 -9.73 0.49 -1.38
C GLN A 11 -10.65 -0.59 -0.84
N VAL A 12 -10.59 -1.81 -1.39
CA VAL A 12 -11.34 -2.95 -0.86
C VAL A 12 -10.93 -3.23 0.58
N GLN A 13 -9.63 -3.23 0.88
CA GLN A 13 -9.14 -3.44 2.24
C GLN A 13 -9.60 -2.34 3.19
N LEU A 14 -9.60 -1.09 2.73
CA LEU A 14 -10.07 0.03 3.53
C LEU A 14 -11.54 -0.10 3.90
N SER A 15 -12.34 -0.69 3.02
CA SER A 15 -13.78 -0.85 3.24
C SER A 15 -14.13 -1.85 4.35
N PHE A 16 -13.24 -2.81 4.62
CA PHE A 16 -13.47 -3.80 5.67
C PHE A 16 -13.24 -3.26 7.07
N GLY A 17 -12.32 -2.31 7.22
CA GLY A 17 -11.89 -1.83 8.53
C GLY A 17 -11.07 -2.87 9.28
N GLY A 18 -10.43 -2.47 10.39
CA GLY A 18 -9.67 -3.37 11.25
C GLY A 18 -8.21 -3.57 10.85
N GLY A 19 -7.43 -4.11 11.80
CA GLY A 19 -5.97 -4.19 11.70
C GLY A 19 -5.45 -5.26 10.76
N TYR A 20 -6.23 -6.26 10.45
CA TYR A 20 -5.80 -7.35 9.57
C TYR A 20 -5.49 -6.86 8.16
N ASN A 21 -6.21 -5.86 7.72
CA ASN A 21 -6.11 -5.36 6.36
C ASN A 21 -4.82 -4.58 6.11
N ARG A 22 -4.17 -4.14 7.18
CA ARG A 22 -2.88 -3.48 7.10
C ARG A 22 -1.82 -4.35 6.44
N ASN A 23 -1.75 -5.62 6.80
CA ASN A 23 -0.78 -6.55 6.21
C ASN A 23 -1.05 -6.77 4.72
N ALA A 24 -2.31 -6.89 4.33
CA ALA A 24 -2.67 -7.02 2.92
C ALA A 24 -2.23 -5.78 2.12
N VAL A 25 -2.46 -4.59 2.66
CA VAL A 25 -2.03 -3.34 2.03
C VAL A 25 -0.51 -3.27 1.92
N ARG A 26 0.22 -3.68 2.96
CA ARG A 26 1.68 -3.71 2.93
C ARG A 26 2.22 -4.62 1.84
N LEU A 27 1.60 -5.78 1.64
CA LEU A 27 1.99 -6.71 0.57
C LEU A 27 1.73 -6.12 -0.82
N ILE A 28 0.61 -5.43 -0.99
CA ILE A 28 0.30 -4.74 -2.24
C ILE A 28 1.35 -3.65 -2.52
N LEU A 29 1.69 -2.86 -1.50
CA LEU A 29 2.71 -1.81 -1.64
C LEU A 29 4.09 -2.39 -1.93
N ALA A 30 4.41 -3.57 -1.36
CA ALA A 30 5.67 -4.25 -1.66
C ALA A 30 5.76 -4.63 -3.13
N GLU A 31 4.68 -5.15 -3.69
CA GLU A 31 4.61 -5.49 -5.12
C GLU A 31 4.76 -4.25 -6.00
N ILE A 32 4.08 -3.17 -5.64
CA ILE A 32 4.20 -1.90 -6.37
C ILE A 32 5.63 -1.34 -6.28
N SER A 33 6.26 -1.44 -5.11
CA SER A 33 7.65 -1.01 -4.94
C SER A 33 8.58 -1.77 -5.89
N ASN A 34 8.39 -3.08 -6.01
CA ASN A 34 9.22 -3.91 -6.89
C ASN A 34 8.99 -3.63 -8.37
N GLU A 35 7.76 -3.35 -8.76
CA GLU A 35 7.40 -3.15 -10.17
C GLU A 35 7.53 -1.70 -10.63
N HIS A 36 7.22 -0.74 -9.77
CA HIS A 36 7.08 0.67 -10.13
C HIS A 36 7.97 1.63 -9.35
N GLY A 37 8.57 1.15 -8.26
CA GLY A 37 9.48 1.95 -7.45
C GLY A 37 8.81 2.70 -6.31
N GLN A 38 9.64 3.35 -5.49
CA GLN A 38 9.20 4.04 -4.27
C GLN A 38 8.26 5.21 -4.55
N GLY A 39 8.48 5.93 -5.65
CA GLY A 39 7.61 7.08 -5.99
C GLY A 39 6.15 6.68 -6.17
N ALA A 40 5.90 5.52 -6.77
CA ALA A 40 4.55 5.00 -6.95
C ALA A 40 3.92 4.59 -5.61
N VAL A 41 4.72 3.97 -4.72
CA VAL A 41 4.28 3.63 -3.36
C VAL A 41 3.87 4.88 -2.60
N ASP A 42 4.73 5.91 -2.62
CA ASP A 42 4.46 7.17 -1.92
C ASP A 42 3.20 7.84 -2.42
N ARG A 43 2.98 7.78 -3.73
CA ARG A 43 1.79 8.33 -4.36
C ARG A 43 0.52 7.64 -3.83
N LEU A 44 0.52 6.31 -3.76
CA LEU A 44 -0.64 5.57 -3.24
C LEU A 44 -0.88 5.87 -1.77
N ILE A 45 0.17 6.00 -0.97
CA ILE A 45 0.06 6.36 0.45
C ILE A 45 -0.62 7.72 0.61
N ARG A 46 -0.24 8.70 -0.21
CA ARG A 46 -0.83 10.04 -0.16
C ARG A 46 -2.27 10.05 -0.66
N GLU A 47 -2.52 9.42 -1.81
CA GLU A 47 -3.86 9.41 -2.41
C GLU A 47 -4.90 8.76 -1.51
N LEU A 48 -4.54 7.68 -0.84
CA LEU A 48 -5.46 6.89 -0.05
C LEU A 48 -5.37 7.16 1.45
N ASP A 49 -4.53 8.13 1.83
CA ASP A 49 -4.35 8.55 3.22
C ASP A 49 -3.98 7.39 4.13
N LEU A 50 -3.05 6.55 3.65
CA LEU A 50 -2.68 5.33 4.35
C LEU A 50 -1.90 5.58 5.63
N GLU A 51 -1.27 6.74 5.76
CA GLU A 51 -0.59 7.11 7.00
C GLU A 51 -1.59 7.26 8.14
N ALA A 52 -2.67 8.00 7.91
CA ALA A 52 -3.71 8.19 8.92
C ALA A 52 -4.51 6.91 9.19
N ARG A 53 -4.74 6.11 8.14
CA ARG A 53 -5.58 4.90 8.25
C ARG A 53 -4.86 3.71 8.82
N PHE A 54 -3.59 3.49 8.42
CA PHE A 54 -2.82 2.30 8.79
C PHE A 54 -1.44 2.62 9.38
N GLY A 55 -1.06 3.88 9.47
CA GLY A 55 0.26 4.25 9.94
C GLY A 55 1.38 3.96 8.94
N LEU A 56 1.05 3.84 7.66
CA LEU A 56 2.02 3.56 6.61
C LEU A 56 2.54 4.87 6.04
N THR A 57 3.81 5.19 6.32
CA THR A 57 4.39 6.49 6.00
C THR A 57 5.05 6.52 4.64
N VAL A 58 5.01 7.69 4.00
CA VAL A 58 5.74 7.96 2.76
C VAL A 58 7.24 7.76 3.02
N GLY A 59 7.93 7.18 2.04
CA GLY A 59 9.37 6.91 2.15
C GLY A 59 9.72 5.57 2.78
N THR A 60 8.74 4.85 3.33
CA THR A 60 8.99 3.52 3.89
C THR A 60 9.29 2.52 2.78
N ASP A 61 10.33 1.72 2.97
CA ASP A 61 10.70 0.66 2.04
C ASP A 61 9.90 -0.60 2.33
N PHE A 62 8.97 -0.93 1.46
CA PHE A 62 8.16 -2.14 1.58
C PHE A 62 8.73 -3.34 0.80
N SER A 63 9.84 -3.17 0.10
CA SER A 63 10.39 -4.22 -0.77
C SER A 63 10.74 -5.52 -0.02
N GLY A 64 11.00 -5.45 1.28
CA GLY A 64 11.29 -6.61 2.11
C GLY A 64 10.06 -7.28 2.72
N VAL A 65 8.88 -6.72 2.56
CA VAL A 65 7.65 -7.27 3.15
C VAL A 65 7.29 -8.59 2.47
N GLY A 66 7.01 -9.61 3.26
CA GLY A 66 6.63 -10.92 2.76
C GLY A 66 7.80 -11.86 2.47
N ARG A 67 9.02 -11.46 2.74
CA ARG A 67 10.21 -12.30 2.56
C ARG A 67 10.53 -13.13 3.80
#